data_44ed6af2665b2c4663712d3b91b7bea4
#
_entry.id   44ed6af2665b2c4663712d3b91b7bea4
#
_cell.length_a   1.000
_cell.length_b   1.000
_cell.length_c   1.000
_cell.angle_alpha   90.00
_cell.angle_beta   90.00
_cell.angle_gamma   90.00
#
_symmetry.space_group_name_H-M   'P 1'
#
loop_
_entity.id
_entity.type
_entity.pdbx_description
1 polymer ?
#
loop_
_entity_poly.entity_id
_entity_poly.type
_entity_poly.pdbx_seq_one_letter_code
_entity_poly.pdbx_strand_id
1 'polypeptide(L)'
;KTFSFPLGYAEPFNIQHYKPGEGFFSWHCERGMHQTHQRALVFMTYLNDVTDGGETQWLYQGKEMKPKKGLTVLWPTDFTHTHKGVVSPTQSKTIATGWYNYLDVRAIAG
;
A
#
# COMPACT_ATOMS: atom_id res chain seq x y z
N LYS A 1 -16.38 -12.53 -20.99
CA LYS A 1 -14.95 -12.78 -21.15
C LYS A 1 -14.19 -12.49 -19.87
N THR A 2 -13.40 -13.43 -19.41
CA THR A 2 -12.63 -13.28 -18.20
C THR A 2 -11.26 -12.71 -18.51
N PHE A 3 -10.86 -11.71 -17.74
CA PHE A 3 -9.52 -11.15 -17.81
C PHE A 3 -8.64 -11.80 -16.74
N SER A 4 -7.50 -12.34 -17.16
CA SER A 4 -6.51 -12.92 -16.25
C SER A 4 -5.42 -11.91 -15.94
N PHE A 5 -5.18 -11.66 -14.67
CA PHE A 5 -4.09 -10.81 -14.22
C PHE A 5 -2.94 -11.70 -13.75
N PRO A 6 -1.73 -11.57 -14.34
CA PRO A 6 -0.66 -12.53 -14.11
C PRO A 6 0.11 -12.22 -12.81
N LEU A 7 -0.54 -12.41 -11.67
CA LEU A 7 0.13 -12.28 -10.38
C LEU A 7 0.92 -13.54 -10.06
N GLY A 8 2.15 -13.36 -9.61
CA GLY A 8 3.05 -14.46 -9.28
C GLY A 8 3.00 -14.83 -7.81
N TYR A 9 3.45 -13.93 -6.95
CA TYR A 9 3.56 -14.21 -5.53
C TYR A 9 3.42 -12.92 -4.72
N ALA A 10 3.11 -13.09 -3.43
CA ALA A 10 3.13 -11.99 -2.48
C ALA A 10 4.51 -11.93 -1.81
N GLU A 11 5.05 -10.73 -1.67
CA GLU A 11 6.22 -10.50 -0.82
C GLU A 11 5.85 -10.74 0.65
N PRO A 12 6.82 -11.04 1.53
CA PRO A 12 6.55 -11.03 2.96
C PRO A 12 5.99 -9.67 3.37
N PHE A 13 4.89 -9.68 4.11
CA PHE A 13 4.28 -8.43 4.54
C PHE A 13 5.00 -7.83 5.74
N ASN A 14 4.84 -6.51 5.92
CA ASN A 14 5.40 -5.75 7.02
C ASN A 14 4.30 -5.26 7.95
N ILE A 15 4.59 -5.25 9.24
CA ILE A 15 3.80 -4.52 10.22
C ILE A 15 4.53 -3.21 10.49
N GLN A 16 3.84 -2.09 10.28
CA GLN A 16 4.39 -0.76 10.50
C GLN A 16 3.60 -0.07 11.60
N HIS A 17 4.31 0.40 12.61
CA HIS A 17 3.71 1.10 13.74
C HIS A 17 4.20 2.54 13.76
N TYR A 18 3.28 3.48 13.74
CA TYR A 18 3.55 4.92 13.81
C TYR A 18 3.03 5.46 15.12
N LYS A 19 3.91 6.09 15.89
CA LYS A 19 3.51 6.84 17.08
C LYS A 19 2.86 8.17 16.66
N PRO A 20 2.14 8.84 17.59
CA PRO A 20 1.62 10.17 17.26
C PRO A 20 2.72 11.09 16.71
N GLY A 21 2.44 11.78 15.62
CA GLY A 21 3.39 12.65 14.95
C GLY A 21 4.30 11.97 13.94
N GLU A 22 4.29 10.64 13.86
CA GLU A 22 5.09 9.88 12.90
C GLU A 22 4.25 9.44 11.70
N GLY A 23 4.89 9.27 10.56
CA GLY A 23 4.23 8.74 9.38
C GLY A 23 5.04 8.95 8.11
N PHE A 24 4.64 8.27 7.05
CA PHE A 24 5.22 8.44 5.73
C PHE A 24 4.33 9.40 4.94
N PHE A 25 4.65 10.69 5.01
CA PHE A 25 3.79 11.76 4.51
C PHE A 25 4.23 12.34 3.17
N SER A 26 5.23 11.75 2.51
CA SER A 26 5.64 12.18 1.18
C SER A 26 4.81 11.47 0.10
N TRP A 27 4.44 12.21 -0.95
CA TRP A 27 3.80 11.60 -2.11
C TRP A 27 4.75 10.62 -2.79
N HIS A 28 4.32 9.40 -3.00
CA HIS A 28 5.15 8.35 -3.62
C HIS A 28 4.30 7.30 -4.30
N CYS A 29 4.94 6.48 -5.13
CA CYS A 29 4.36 5.24 -5.63
C CYS A 29 5.29 4.07 -5.26
N GLU A 30 4.77 2.84 -5.39
CA GLU A 30 5.47 1.66 -4.88
C GLU A 30 6.35 0.97 -5.91
N ARG A 31 6.28 1.39 -7.16
CA ARG A 31 7.09 0.83 -8.24
C ARG A 31 7.82 1.94 -8.98
N GLY A 32 8.99 2.29 -8.51
CA GLY A 32 9.78 3.36 -9.13
C GLY A 32 11.25 3.06 -9.18
N MET A 33 11.68 1.93 -8.60
CA MET A 33 13.09 1.54 -8.53
C MET A 33 13.28 0.15 -9.12
N HIS A 34 14.53 -0.16 -9.47
CA HIS A 34 14.85 -1.47 -10.04
C HIS A 34 14.41 -2.62 -9.14
N GLN A 35 14.61 -2.51 -7.82
CA GLN A 35 14.24 -3.55 -6.87
C GLN A 35 12.75 -3.74 -6.72
N THR A 36 11.94 -2.78 -7.17
CA THR A 36 10.49 -2.80 -7.00
C THR A 36 9.73 -2.84 -8.31
N HIS A 37 10.42 -3.01 -9.45
CA HIS A 37 9.77 -2.92 -10.76
C HIS A 37 8.76 -4.03 -11.04
N GLN A 38 8.85 -5.16 -10.34
CA GLN A 38 7.91 -6.27 -10.50
C GLN A 38 6.67 -6.17 -9.61
N ARG A 39 6.61 -5.20 -8.72
CA ARG A 39 5.43 -4.98 -7.87
C ARG A 39 4.23 -4.55 -8.71
N ALA A 40 3.11 -5.24 -8.53
CA ALA A 40 1.89 -4.99 -9.29
C ALA A 40 0.80 -4.33 -8.44
N LEU A 41 0.55 -4.87 -7.26
CA LEU A 41 -0.49 -4.39 -6.34
C LEU A 41 0.08 -4.21 -4.95
N VAL A 42 -0.40 -3.17 -4.28
CA VAL A 42 -0.18 -2.95 -2.84
C VAL A 42 -1.45 -3.40 -2.12
N PHE A 43 -1.28 -4.09 -1.00
CA PHE A 43 -2.36 -4.22 -0.02
C PHE A 43 -1.95 -3.55 1.28
N MET A 44 -2.92 -3.00 1.98
CA MET A 44 -2.73 -2.39 3.28
C MET A 44 -3.95 -2.63 4.14
N THR A 45 -3.74 -3.15 5.33
CA THR A 45 -4.80 -3.36 6.31
C THR A 45 -4.54 -2.48 7.52
N TYR A 46 -5.52 -1.68 7.91
CA TYR A 46 -5.44 -0.93 9.16
C TYR A 46 -5.67 -1.89 10.33
N LEU A 47 -4.79 -1.89 11.32
CA LEU A 47 -4.87 -2.77 12.48
C LEU A 47 -5.51 -2.10 13.68
N ASN A 48 -5.77 -0.79 13.61
CA ASN A 48 -6.50 -0.06 14.64
C ASN A 48 -7.27 1.10 14.03
N ASP A 49 -8.23 1.62 14.78
CA ASP A 49 -8.95 2.83 14.39
C ASP A 49 -8.11 4.06 14.68
N VAL A 50 -8.17 5.05 13.78
CA VAL A 50 -7.58 6.37 14.01
C VAL A 50 -8.62 7.39 13.56
N THR A 51 -8.97 8.31 14.47
CA THR A 51 -10.00 9.31 14.22
C THR A 51 -9.45 10.71 14.02
N ASP A 52 -8.19 10.93 14.35
CA ASP A 52 -7.51 12.22 14.21
C ASP A 52 -6.36 12.08 13.22
N GLY A 53 -6.62 12.39 11.96
CA GLY A 53 -5.66 12.18 10.89
C GLY A 53 -5.49 10.69 10.55
N GLY A 54 -4.32 10.32 10.10
CA GLY A 54 -3.97 8.93 9.81
C GLY A 54 -4.48 8.40 8.48
N GLU A 55 -5.21 9.19 7.70
CA GLU A 55 -5.78 8.77 6.42
C GLU A 55 -4.66 8.42 5.43
N THR A 56 -4.99 7.55 4.48
CA THR A 56 -4.21 7.36 3.27
C THR A 56 -4.89 8.15 2.17
N GLN A 57 -4.11 8.95 1.45
CA GLN A 57 -4.62 9.81 0.37
C GLN A 57 -3.99 9.42 -0.95
N TRP A 58 -4.80 9.41 -2.02
CA TRP A 58 -4.36 9.18 -3.39
C TRP A 58 -4.51 10.46 -4.19
N LEU A 59 -3.37 10.95 -4.72
CA LEU A 59 -3.28 12.27 -5.33
C LEU A 59 -4.19 12.44 -6.54
N TYR A 60 -4.06 11.55 -7.52
CA TYR A 60 -4.77 11.73 -8.81
C TYR A 60 -6.24 11.34 -8.74
N GLN A 61 -6.58 10.40 -7.86
CA GLN A 61 -7.96 10.00 -7.66
C GLN A 61 -8.73 10.99 -6.78
N GLY A 62 -8.02 11.85 -6.06
CA GLY A 62 -8.63 12.80 -5.11
C GLY A 62 -9.39 12.10 -4.01
N LYS A 63 -8.89 10.95 -3.56
CA LYS A 63 -9.58 10.13 -2.55
C LYS A 63 -8.72 9.93 -1.31
N GLU A 64 -9.40 9.68 -0.21
CA GLU A 64 -8.75 9.29 1.03
C GLU A 64 -9.55 8.21 1.73
N MET A 65 -8.86 7.45 2.57
CA MET A 65 -9.46 6.37 3.35
C MET A 65 -9.07 6.55 4.80
N LYS A 66 -10.05 6.58 5.70
CA LYS A 66 -9.80 6.68 7.14
C LYS A 66 -9.43 5.33 7.71
N PRO A 67 -8.45 5.29 8.62
CA PRO A 67 -8.09 4.05 9.30
C PRO A 67 -9.26 3.50 10.09
N LYS A 68 -9.61 2.26 9.77
CA LYS A 68 -10.61 1.53 10.51
C LYS A 68 -10.12 0.10 10.67
N LYS A 69 -10.09 -0.40 11.88
CA LYS A 69 -9.57 -1.72 12.19
C LYS A 69 -10.19 -2.78 11.29
N GLY A 70 -9.33 -3.53 10.61
CA GLY A 70 -9.75 -4.60 9.70
C GLY A 70 -10.05 -4.15 8.26
N LEU A 71 -10.04 -2.85 7.97
CA LEU A 71 -10.23 -2.35 6.62
C LEU A 71 -8.97 -2.63 5.79
N THR A 72 -9.15 -3.32 4.68
CA THR A 72 -8.06 -3.59 3.72
C THR A 72 -8.30 -2.83 2.43
N VAL A 73 -7.26 -2.19 1.94
CA VAL A 73 -7.28 -1.44 0.69
C VAL A 73 -6.25 -2.04 -0.25
N LEU A 74 -6.61 -2.14 -1.53
CA LEU A 74 -5.73 -2.62 -2.59
C LEU A 74 -5.63 -1.54 -3.65
N TRP A 75 -4.42 -1.30 -4.17
CA TRP A 75 -4.23 -0.38 -5.29
C TRP A 75 -3.00 -0.77 -6.13
N PRO A 76 -2.99 -0.34 -7.41
CA PRO A 76 -1.82 -0.56 -8.26
C PRO A 76 -0.58 0.16 -7.75
N THR A 77 0.58 -0.42 -8.01
CA THR A 77 1.87 0.12 -7.54
C THR A 77 2.40 1.25 -8.41
N ASP A 78 1.77 1.53 -9.54
CA ASP A 78 2.23 2.48 -10.55
C ASP A 78 2.11 3.94 -10.11
N PHE A 79 2.78 4.82 -10.85
CA PHE A 79 2.73 6.27 -10.62
C PHE A 79 1.32 6.85 -10.72
N THR A 80 0.40 6.13 -11.38
CA THR A 80 -1.02 6.53 -11.45
C THR A 80 -1.69 6.55 -10.07
N HIS A 81 -1.12 5.84 -9.09
CA HIS A 81 -1.64 5.75 -7.74
C HIS A 81 -0.63 6.28 -6.71
N THR A 82 -0.10 7.46 -7.02
CA THR A 82 0.72 8.22 -6.09
C THR A 82 -0.09 8.52 -4.83
N HIS A 83 0.47 8.21 -3.68
CA HIS A 83 -0.24 8.29 -2.41
C HIS A 83 0.66 8.74 -1.28
N LYS A 84 0.06 9.06 -0.15
CA LYS A 84 0.78 9.37 1.10
C LYS A 84 -0.07 9.03 2.31
N GLY A 85 0.57 8.91 3.48
CA GLY A 85 -0.11 8.83 4.75
C GLY A 85 -0.20 10.20 5.40
N VAL A 86 -1.37 10.51 5.94
CA VAL A 86 -1.55 11.71 6.77
C VAL A 86 -1.16 11.37 8.19
N VAL A 87 -0.30 12.16 8.78
CA VAL A 87 0.15 11.96 10.16
C VAL A 87 -1.00 12.20 11.13
N SER A 88 -1.15 11.32 12.12
CA SER A 88 -2.01 11.58 13.26
C SER A 88 -1.21 12.30 14.35
N PRO A 89 -1.60 13.51 14.75
CA PRO A 89 -0.84 14.22 15.79
C PRO A 89 -1.07 13.65 17.19
N THR A 90 -2.14 12.89 17.40
CA THR A 90 -2.55 12.48 18.75
C THR A 90 -2.68 10.97 18.94
N GLN A 91 -2.71 10.18 17.87
CA GLN A 91 -2.98 8.75 17.97
C GLN A 91 -1.90 7.93 17.27
N SER A 92 -1.67 6.72 17.78
CA SER A 92 -0.83 5.74 17.10
C SER A 92 -1.60 5.09 15.96
N LYS A 93 -0.87 4.70 14.90
CA LYS A 93 -1.43 3.98 13.77
C LYS A 93 -0.57 2.76 13.47
N THR A 94 -1.21 1.61 13.35
CA THR A 94 -0.54 0.36 12.99
C THR A 94 -1.18 -0.20 11.74
N ILE A 95 -0.37 -0.57 10.76
CA ILE A 95 -0.82 -1.16 9.51
C ILE A 95 -0.04 -2.44 9.21
N ALA A 96 -0.68 -3.35 8.48
CA ALA A 96 0.00 -4.44 7.80
C ALA A 96 0.00 -4.09 6.32
N THR A 97 1.15 -4.13 5.67
CA THR A 97 1.26 -3.77 4.26
C THR A 97 2.18 -4.74 3.52
N GLY A 98 1.89 -4.93 2.25
CA GLY A 98 2.69 -5.80 1.42
C GLY A 98 2.36 -5.62 -0.04
N TRP A 99 2.97 -6.45 -0.87
CA TRP A 99 2.91 -6.31 -2.32
C TRP A 99 2.75 -7.65 -2.99
N TYR A 100 1.96 -7.65 -4.08
CA TYR A 100 1.87 -8.76 -5.01
C TYR A 100 2.70 -8.41 -6.23
N ASN A 101 3.52 -9.33 -6.69
CA ASN A 101 4.40 -9.16 -7.83
C ASN A 101 3.81 -9.78 -9.08
N TYR A 102 4.22 -9.28 -10.25
CA TYR A 102 3.91 -9.92 -11.52
C TYR A 102 4.56 -11.29 -11.60
N LEU A 103 3.90 -12.21 -12.29
CA LEU A 103 4.44 -13.52 -12.56
C LEU A 103 5.69 -13.41 -13.44
N ASP A 104 6.79 -14.02 -13.02
CA ASP A 104 7.99 -14.14 -13.87
C ASP A 104 7.90 -15.45 -14.64
N VAL A 105 7.50 -15.35 -15.91
CA VAL A 105 7.32 -16.51 -16.79
C VAL A 105 8.62 -17.27 -16.97
N ARG A 106 9.76 -16.59 -16.94
CA ARG A 106 11.07 -17.22 -17.12
C ARG A 106 11.41 -18.13 -15.94
N ALA A 107 11.01 -17.76 -14.76
CA ALA A 107 11.22 -18.58 -13.57
C ALA A 107 10.40 -19.88 -13.62
N ILE A 108 9.27 -19.86 -14.32
CA ILE A 108 8.40 -21.03 -14.49
C ILE A 108 8.89 -21.91 -15.63
N ALA A 109 9.31 -21.30 -16.75
CA ALA A 109 9.74 -22.01 -17.94
C ALA A 109 11.13 -22.65 -17.78
N GLY A 110 11.91 -22.13 -16.87
CA GLY A 110 13.22 -22.68 -16.56
C GLY A 110 13.10 -23.93 -15.75
#